data_5b0f7a8c2c2481428f17804eb9f8d368
#
_entry.id   5b0f7a8c2c2481428f17804eb9f8d368
#
_cell.length_a   1.000
_cell.length_b   1.000
_cell.length_c   1.000
_cell.angle_alpha   90.00
_cell.angle_beta   90.00
_cell.angle_gamma   90.00
#
_symmetry.space_group_name_H-M   'P 1'
#
loop_
_entity.id
_entity.type
_entity.pdbx_description
1 polymer ?
#
loop_
_entity_poly.entity_id
_entity_poly.type
_entity_poly.pdbx_seq_one_letter_code
_entity_poly.pdbx_strand_id
1 'polypeptide(L)'
;MTLYIICGFIPTFILSPFAGVWADRFNRKLLIILADALIAVATLILAILFLMGHDYIWLLFVMAVIRAFGTGIQTPAVGAILPQIVPKEKLTQVNGINGTLQAIMTFVAPMASAALMTMASLEIIFFIDVITATIAILTLLLFFKIPVHEKAAEKQSTSYFSDFMQGITYIKQHDFLKSFFLFFAVFFILMAPAAFLTPLQVIRSFGNEVWRLTAIEIAFSVGMMAGGGFIAAWGGFKNKVLTMTLASLLMGACTLALGLVPVFWIYLVFMAVFGVAMPLFNTPTMVLVQERVEESYLGRIFGVFGMISTSMMPVGMLIFGPIADVIQIEWLLIGTGLLILILAVFLGRNKILLEAGKPIANEQG
;
A
#
# COMPACT_ATOMS: atom_id res chain seq x y z
N MET A 1 19.62 3.06 11.51
CA MET A 1 18.28 3.23 10.93
C MET A 1 18.20 2.68 9.49
N THR A 2 19.09 3.08 8.58
CA THR A 2 19.11 2.62 7.18
C THR A 2 19.13 1.11 7.04
N LEU A 3 19.97 0.39 7.80
CA LEU A 3 20.05 -1.08 7.75
C LEU A 3 18.72 -1.75 8.16
N TYR A 4 18.01 -1.20 9.16
CA TYR A 4 16.70 -1.71 9.58
C TYR A 4 15.66 -1.58 8.47
N ILE A 5 15.63 -0.42 7.77
CA ILE A 5 14.75 -0.19 6.62
C ILE A 5 15.07 -1.18 5.50
N ILE A 6 16.34 -1.42 5.20
CA ILE A 6 16.79 -2.39 4.20
C ILE A 6 16.34 -3.82 4.56
N CYS A 7 16.48 -4.23 5.82
CA CYS A 7 16.02 -5.54 6.31
C CYS A 7 14.50 -5.73 6.19
N GLY A 8 13.72 -4.67 6.30
CA GLY A 8 12.26 -4.73 6.07
C GLY A 8 11.88 -4.71 4.58
N PHE A 9 12.63 -3.98 3.76
CA PHE A 9 12.28 -3.72 2.37
C PHE A 9 12.70 -4.85 1.41
N ILE A 10 13.97 -5.27 1.45
CA ILE A 10 14.52 -6.26 0.49
C ILE A 10 13.77 -7.59 0.55
N PRO A 11 13.48 -8.20 1.71
CA PRO A 11 12.74 -9.46 1.75
C PRO A 11 11.33 -9.32 1.17
N THR A 12 10.63 -8.24 1.49
CA THR A 12 9.27 -7.98 0.96
C THR A 12 9.30 -7.86 -0.56
N PHE A 13 10.27 -7.12 -1.12
CA PHE A 13 10.43 -6.95 -2.56
C PHE A 13 10.69 -8.28 -3.28
N ILE A 14 11.64 -9.08 -2.78
CA ILE A 14 12.00 -10.38 -3.38
C ILE A 14 10.85 -11.37 -3.26
N LEU A 15 10.13 -11.35 -2.12
CA LEU A 15 9.09 -12.32 -1.82
C LEU A 15 7.76 -12.01 -2.53
N SER A 16 7.44 -10.74 -2.75
CA SER A 16 6.14 -10.30 -3.27
C SER A 16 5.66 -11.06 -4.52
N PRO A 17 6.49 -11.31 -5.55
CA PRO A 17 6.08 -12.10 -6.71
C PRO A 17 5.73 -13.55 -6.38
N PHE A 18 6.52 -14.18 -5.50
CA PHE A 18 6.29 -15.57 -5.07
C PHE A 18 5.08 -15.68 -4.14
N ALA A 19 4.91 -14.72 -3.25
CA ALA A 19 3.76 -14.65 -2.36
C ALA A 19 2.44 -14.51 -3.14
N GLY A 20 2.46 -13.80 -4.27
CA GLY A 20 1.33 -13.77 -5.21
C GLY A 20 0.98 -15.16 -5.78
N VAL A 21 2.01 -15.93 -6.17
CA VAL A 21 1.82 -17.32 -6.62
C VAL A 21 1.27 -18.20 -5.49
N TRP A 22 1.77 -18.03 -4.26
CA TRP A 22 1.27 -18.78 -3.09
C TRP A 22 -0.19 -18.43 -2.80
N ALA A 23 -0.60 -17.17 -2.90
CA ALA A 23 -1.98 -16.74 -2.73
C ALA A 23 -2.94 -17.34 -3.76
N ASP A 24 -2.44 -17.76 -4.94
CA ASP A 24 -3.22 -18.47 -5.96
C ASP A 24 -3.18 -19.99 -5.78
N ARG A 25 -2.09 -20.55 -5.22
CA ARG A 25 -1.92 -22.00 -5.05
C ARG A 25 -2.49 -22.56 -3.76
N PHE A 26 -2.48 -21.76 -2.70
CA PHE A 26 -2.86 -22.21 -1.36
C PHE A 26 -4.12 -21.52 -0.89
N ASN A 27 -4.74 -22.10 0.14
CA ASN A 27 -5.87 -21.47 0.81
C ASN A 27 -5.44 -20.11 1.38
N ARG A 28 -6.00 -19.03 0.86
CA ARG A 28 -5.68 -17.64 1.23
C ARG A 28 -5.86 -17.37 2.72
N LYS A 29 -6.95 -17.92 3.32
CA LYS A 29 -7.17 -17.83 4.77
C LYS A 29 -6.01 -18.48 5.56
N LEU A 30 -5.57 -19.66 5.14
CA LEU A 30 -4.46 -20.38 5.81
C LEU A 30 -3.14 -19.61 5.66
N LEU A 31 -2.88 -19.01 4.48
CA LEU A 31 -1.67 -18.20 4.28
C LEU A 31 -1.65 -16.98 5.19
N ILE A 32 -2.77 -16.28 5.36
CA ILE A 32 -2.88 -15.13 6.27
C ILE A 32 -2.60 -15.60 7.71
N ILE A 33 -3.24 -16.69 8.15
CA ILE A 33 -3.05 -17.23 9.50
C ILE A 33 -1.60 -17.65 9.74
N LEU A 34 -0.97 -18.31 8.76
CA LEU A 34 0.43 -18.76 8.89
C LEU A 34 1.41 -17.58 8.91
N ALA A 35 1.15 -16.53 8.11
CA ALA A 35 1.94 -15.32 8.10
C ALA A 35 1.86 -14.59 9.46
N ASP A 36 0.66 -14.41 9.99
CA ASP A 36 0.44 -13.78 11.29
C ASP A 36 1.03 -14.64 12.43
N ALA A 37 0.86 -15.96 12.38
CA ALA A 37 1.43 -16.87 13.36
C ALA A 37 2.98 -16.86 13.34
N LEU A 38 3.58 -16.80 12.15
CA LEU A 38 5.04 -16.67 12.01
C LEU A 38 5.55 -15.40 12.70
N ILE A 39 4.89 -14.27 12.46
CA ILE A 39 5.24 -12.99 13.09
C ILE A 39 5.03 -13.07 14.60
N ALA A 40 3.89 -13.59 15.06
CA ALA A 40 3.55 -13.68 16.48
C ALA A 40 4.52 -14.59 17.25
N VAL A 41 4.86 -15.75 16.70
CA VAL A 41 5.82 -16.69 17.33
C VAL A 41 7.22 -16.06 17.38
N ALA A 42 7.67 -15.42 16.32
CA ALA A 42 8.97 -14.74 16.31
C ALA A 42 9.00 -13.58 17.32
N THR A 43 7.93 -12.78 17.40
CA THR A 43 7.80 -11.72 18.41
C THR A 43 7.78 -12.28 19.82
N LEU A 44 7.11 -13.41 20.06
CA LEU A 44 7.09 -14.10 21.38
C LEU A 44 8.50 -14.57 21.78
N ILE A 45 9.23 -15.18 20.85
CA ILE A 45 10.61 -15.61 21.08
C ILE A 45 11.48 -14.40 21.43
N LEU A 46 11.32 -13.29 20.68
CA LEU A 46 12.04 -12.04 20.94
C LEU A 46 11.71 -11.49 22.34
N ALA A 47 10.43 -11.44 22.71
CA ALA A 47 9.98 -10.99 24.03
C ALA A 47 10.61 -11.82 25.16
N ILE A 48 10.65 -13.15 25.02
CA ILE A 48 11.27 -14.06 26.00
C ILE A 48 12.79 -13.82 26.09
N LEU A 49 13.47 -13.67 24.95
CA LEU A 49 14.92 -13.41 24.95
C LEU A 49 15.26 -12.09 25.67
N PHE A 50 14.47 -11.04 25.44
CA PHE A 50 14.64 -9.76 26.14
C PHE A 50 14.37 -9.87 27.62
N LEU A 51 13.34 -10.61 28.07
CA LEU A 51 13.09 -10.91 29.47
C LEU A 51 14.25 -11.67 30.14
N MET A 52 14.98 -12.49 29.38
CA MET A 52 16.16 -13.21 29.84
C MET A 52 17.44 -12.35 29.87
N GLY A 53 17.35 -11.07 29.50
CA GLY A 53 18.48 -10.14 29.44
C GLY A 53 19.33 -10.25 28.18
N HIS A 54 18.82 -10.90 27.12
CA HIS A 54 19.49 -11.01 25.82
C HIS A 54 18.93 -9.94 24.85
N ASP A 55 19.16 -8.67 25.16
CA ASP A 55 18.69 -7.48 24.45
C ASP A 55 19.62 -7.03 23.30
N TYR A 56 20.11 -8.00 22.51
CA TYR A 56 21.00 -7.72 21.40
C TYR A 56 20.28 -7.01 20.23
N ILE A 57 20.80 -5.88 19.78
CA ILE A 57 20.23 -5.07 18.67
C ILE A 57 20.06 -5.89 17.39
N TRP A 58 20.94 -6.84 17.08
CA TRP A 58 20.82 -7.66 15.87
C TRP A 58 19.55 -8.52 15.83
N LEU A 59 18.97 -8.88 16.97
CA LEU A 59 17.69 -9.59 17.06
C LEU A 59 16.55 -8.78 16.44
N LEU A 60 16.58 -7.44 16.58
CA LEU A 60 15.62 -6.55 15.96
C LEU A 60 15.71 -6.57 14.43
N PHE A 61 16.92 -6.72 13.87
CA PHE A 61 17.10 -6.86 12.42
C PHE A 61 16.54 -8.20 11.92
N VAL A 62 16.80 -9.29 12.64
CA VAL A 62 16.21 -10.61 12.32
C VAL A 62 14.69 -10.52 12.37
N MET A 63 14.14 -9.88 13.40
CA MET A 63 12.69 -9.68 13.53
C MET A 63 12.13 -8.85 12.37
N ALA A 64 12.82 -7.78 11.95
CA ALA A 64 12.42 -6.98 10.78
C ALA A 64 12.33 -7.83 9.50
N VAL A 65 13.29 -8.72 9.28
CA VAL A 65 13.28 -9.68 8.15
C VAL A 65 12.08 -10.62 8.25
N ILE A 66 11.83 -11.22 9.41
CA ILE A 66 10.69 -12.15 9.61
C ILE A 66 9.36 -11.44 9.40
N ARG A 67 9.20 -10.22 9.94
CA ARG A 67 7.99 -9.40 9.71
C ARG A 67 7.82 -9.04 8.24
N ALA A 68 8.91 -8.72 7.54
CA ALA A 68 8.89 -8.46 6.10
C ALA A 68 8.42 -9.69 5.30
N PHE A 69 8.87 -10.88 5.67
CA PHE A 69 8.37 -12.14 5.10
C PHE A 69 6.88 -12.34 5.34
N GLY A 70 6.43 -12.21 6.59
CA GLY A 70 5.01 -12.35 6.95
C GLY A 70 4.13 -11.35 6.19
N THR A 71 4.49 -10.06 6.22
CA THR A 71 3.74 -9.01 5.51
C THR A 71 3.74 -9.22 3.99
N GLY A 72 4.89 -9.66 3.43
CA GLY A 72 5.01 -9.95 2.00
C GLY A 72 4.07 -11.07 1.54
N ILE A 73 3.81 -12.08 2.38
CA ILE A 73 2.85 -13.16 2.10
C ILE A 73 1.41 -12.70 2.34
N GLN A 74 1.16 -11.97 3.41
CA GLN A 74 -0.18 -11.55 3.83
C GLN A 74 -0.81 -10.59 2.81
N THR A 75 -0.06 -9.60 2.35
CA THR A 75 -0.60 -8.51 1.51
C THR A 75 -1.29 -9.00 0.23
N PRO A 76 -0.68 -9.84 -0.65
CA PRO A 76 -1.37 -10.34 -1.83
C PRO A 76 -2.51 -11.29 -1.48
N ALA A 77 -2.40 -12.07 -0.39
CA ALA A 77 -3.45 -12.97 0.06
C ALA A 77 -4.71 -12.19 0.53
N VAL A 78 -4.55 -11.10 1.29
CA VAL A 78 -5.63 -10.20 1.71
C VAL A 78 -6.27 -9.51 0.51
N GLY A 79 -5.47 -9.00 -0.42
CA GLY A 79 -5.99 -8.38 -1.65
C GLY A 79 -6.85 -9.34 -2.48
N ALA A 80 -6.43 -10.59 -2.58
CA ALA A 80 -7.11 -11.61 -3.37
C ALA A 80 -8.31 -12.26 -2.64
N ILE A 81 -8.36 -12.28 -1.30
CA ILE A 81 -9.46 -12.88 -0.54
C ILE A 81 -10.72 -12.00 -0.50
N LEU A 82 -10.56 -10.68 -0.58
CA LEU A 82 -11.66 -9.72 -0.48
C LEU A 82 -12.79 -9.99 -1.47
N PRO A 83 -12.55 -10.19 -2.78
CA PRO A 83 -13.61 -10.47 -3.73
C PRO A 83 -14.27 -11.85 -3.55
N GLN A 84 -13.69 -12.75 -2.75
CA GLN A 84 -14.32 -14.04 -2.40
C GLN A 84 -15.38 -13.90 -1.30
N ILE A 85 -15.23 -12.91 -0.41
CA ILE A 85 -16.08 -12.75 0.77
C ILE A 85 -16.99 -11.52 0.71
N VAL A 86 -16.76 -10.62 -0.25
CA VAL A 86 -17.48 -9.35 -0.41
C VAL A 86 -18.17 -9.32 -1.77
N PRO A 87 -19.49 -9.04 -1.83
CA PRO A 87 -20.18 -8.82 -3.11
C PRO A 87 -19.51 -7.69 -3.91
N LYS A 88 -19.47 -7.82 -5.24
CA LYS A 88 -18.78 -6.87 -6.15
C LYS A 88 -19.26 -5.43 -5.95
N GLU A 89 -20.56 -5.24 -5.70
CA GLU A 89 -21.20 -3.93 -5.49
C GLU A 89 -20.68 -3.22 -4.22
N LYS A 90 -20.19 -3.99 -3.23
CA LYS A 90 -19.68 -3.49 -1.95
C LYS A 90 -18.15 -3.38 -1.88
N LEU A 91 -17.43 -3.84 -2.90
CA LEU A 91 -15.96 -3.82 -2.91
C LEU A 91 -15.40 -2.40 -2.71
N THR A 92 -15.98 -1.40 -3.38
CA THR A 92 -15.56 0.00 -3.21
C THR A 92 -15.75 0.49 -1.77
N GLN A 93 -16.89 0.16 -1.16
CA GLN A 93 -17.17 0.54 0.23
C GLN A 93 -16.19 -0.12 1.19
N VAL A 94 -15.96 -1.44 1.05
CA VAL A 94 -15.06 -2.19 1.94
C VAL A 94 -13.62 -1.75 1.76
N ASN A 95 -13.13 -1.56 0.53
CA ASN A 95 -11.78 -1.03 0.30
C ASN A 95 -11.62 0.42 0.79
N GLY A 96 -12.67 1.25 0.69
CA GLY A 96 -12.69 2.61 1.25
C GLY A 96 -12.60 2.62 2.78
N ILE A 97 -13.37 1.75 3.46
CA ILE A 97 -13.28 1.56 4.92
C ILE A 97 -11.88 1.08 5.30
N ASN A 98 -11.33 0.11 4.57
CA ASN A 98 -9.96 -0.38 4.81
C ASN A 98 -8.93 0.75 4.67
N GLY A 99 -9.05 1.60 3.66
CA GLY A 99 -8.21 2.79 3.49
C GLY A 99 -8.34 3.78 4.66
N THR A 100 -9.56 3.99 5.18
CA THR A 100 -9.78 4.82 6.38
C THR A 100 -9.12 4.22 7.61
N LEU A 101 -9.26 2.91 7.83
CA LEU A 101 -8.60 2.20 8.94
C LEU A 101 -7.08 2.29 8.84
N GLN A 102 -6.51 2.13 7.66
CA GLN A 102 -5.07 2.30 7.42
C GLN A 102 -4.61 3.73 7.76
N ALA A 103 -5.38 4.75 7.38
CA ALA A 103 -5.08 6.13 7.71
C ALA A 103 -5.12 6.39 9.23
N ILE A 104 -6.13 5.85 9.92
CA ILE A 104 -6.23 5.91 11.39
C ILE A 104 -5.01 5.24 12.02
N MET A 105 -4.63 4.05 11.57
CA MET A 105 -3.46 3.33 12.09
C MET A 105 -2.16 4.09 11.85
N THR A 106 -1.98 4.66 10.66
CA THR A 106 -0.79 5.47 10.34
C THR A 106 -0.68 6.70 11.26
N PHE A 107 -1.81 7.29 11.64
CA PHE A 107 -1.86 8.44 12.54
C PHE A 107 -1.71 8.06 14.01
N VAL A 108 -2.45 7.06 14.48
CA VAL A 108 -2.52 6.69 15.90
C VAL A 108 -1.32 5.84 16.35
N ALA A 109 -0.81 4.95 15.48
CA ALA A 109 0.22 3.99 15.89
C ALA A 109 1.53 4.64 16.39
N PRO A 110 2.09 5.70 15.76
CA PRO A 110 3.27 6.37 16.29
C PRO A 110 3.01 7.03 17.66
N MET A 111 1.82 7.61 17.86
CA MET A 111 1.44 8.24 19.14
C MET A 111 1.28 7.20 20.24
N ALA A 112 0.57 6.10 19.94
CA ALA A 112 0.39 5.00 20.88
C ALA A 112 1.74 4.32 21.21
N SER A 113 2.61 4.13 20.21
CA SER A 113 3.95 3.58 20.40
C SER A 113 4.80 4.47 21.30
N ALA A 114 4.83 5.79 21.08
CA ALA A 114 5.54 6.73 21.92
C ALA A 114 5.02 6.70 23.37
N ALA A 115 3.70 6.70 23.56
CA ALA A 115 3.09 6.61 24.89
C ALA A 115 3.43 5.28 25.58
N LEU A 116 3.33 4.15 24.88
CA LEU A 116 3.68 2.85 25.43
C LEU A 116 5.16 2.76 25.83
N MET A 117 6.07 3.33 25.03
CA MET A 117 7.51 3.35 25.34
C MET A 117 7.85 4.18 26.59
N THR A 118 6.99 5.11 27.01
CA THR A 118 7.18 5.86 28.26
C THR A 118 6.59 5.15 29.48
N MET A 119 5.63 4.25 29.29
CA MET A 119 4.85 3.62 30.35
C MET A 119 5.17 2.14 30.58
N ALA A 120 5.77 1.49 29.59
CA ALA A 120 6.01 0.04 29.59
C ALA A 120 7.41 -0.28 29.05
N SER A 121 7.95 -1.42 29.51
CA SER A 121 9.20 -1.94 28.94
C SER A 121 8.96 -2.51 27.53
N LEU A 122 10.03 -2.69 26.79
CA LEU A 122 9.98 -3.16 25.41
C LEU A 122 9.37 -4.57 25.31
N GLU A 123 9.63 -5.41 26.29
CA GLU A 123 9.10 -6.77 26.40
C GLU A 123 7.58 -6.76 26.52
N ILE A 124 7.02 -5.86 27.33
CA ILE A 124 5.55 -5.73 27.49
C ILE A 124 4.92 -5.32 26.14
N ILE A 125 5.57 -4.43 25.39
CA ILE A 125 5.09 -4.02 24.07
C ILE A 125 5.07 -5.23 23.11
N PHE A 126 6.09 -6.07 23.13
CA PHE A 126 6.10 -7.30 22.33
C PHE A 126 4.98 -8.28 22.74
N PHE A 127 4.67 -8.41 24.02
CA PHE A 127 3.53 -9.23 24.47
C PHE A 127 2.18 -8.68 24.01
N ILE A 128 2.00 -7.36 23.93
CA ILE A 128 0.80 -6.74 23.36
C ILE A 128 0.64 -7.15 21.87
N ASP A 129 1.73 -7.13 21.09
CA ASP A 129 1.72 -7.56 19.69
C ASP A 129 1.31 -9.05 19.58
N VAL A 130 1.87 -9.92 20.41
CA VAL A 130 1.52 -11.36 20.44
C VAL A 130 0.05 -11.59 20.80
N ILE A 131 -0.47 -10.88 21.81
CA ILE A 131 -1.87 -11.01 22.24
C ILE A 131 -2.82 -10.56 21.12
N THR A 132 -2.56 -9.39 20.52
CA THR A 132 -3.40 -8.87 19.43
C THR A 132 -3.35 -9.76 18.20
N ALA A 133 -2.19 -10.28 17.82
CA ALA A 133 -2.04 -11.24 16.73
C ALA A 133 -2.80 -12.55 17.04
N THR A 134 -2.73 -13.05 18.28
CA THR A 134 -3.46 -14.25 18.69
C THR A 134 -4.97 -14.04 18.58
N ILE A 135 -5.48 -12.90 19.03
CA ILE A 135 -6.91 -12.54 18.89
C ILE A 135 -7.32 -12.50 17.42
N ALA A 136 -6.50 -11.88 16.55
CA ALA A 136 -6.77 -11.80 15.12
C ALA A 136 -6.81 -13.20 14.47
N ILE A 137 -5.84 -14.07 14.77
CA ILE A 137 -5.77 -15.45 14.27
C ILE A 137 -7.00 -16.25 14.74
N LEU A 138 -7.34 -16.19 16.02
CA LEU A 138 -8.50 -16.90 16.58
C LEU A 138 -9.81 -16.39 15.95
N THR A 139 -9.93 -15.08 15.75
CA THR A 139 -11.09 -14.48 15.09
C THR A 139 -11.25 -15.02 13.67
N LEU A 140 -10.15 -15.04 12.90
CA LEU A 140 -10.17 -15.55 11.53
C LEU A 140 -10.46 -17.06 11.49
N LEU A 141 -9.91 -17.84 12.43
CA LEU A 141 -10.15 -19.28 12.51
C LEU A 141 -11.59 -19.63 12.85
N LEU A 142 -12.16 -18.99 13.88
CA LEU A 142 -13.43 -19.40 14.50
C LEU A 142 -14.64 -18.79 13.78
N PHE A 143 -14.55 -17.53 13.34
CA PHE A 143 -15.72 -16.80 12.85
C PHE A 143 -15.82 -16.73 11.32
N PHE A 144 -14.72 -16.92 10.59
CA PHE A 144 -14.75 -16.79 9.13
C PHE A 144 -14.65 -18.17 8.44
N LYS A 145 -15.74 -18.59 7.80
CA LYS A 145 -15.77 -19.76 6.91
C LYS A 145 -15.58 -19.28 5.49
N ILE A 146 -14.32 -19.32 5.00
CA ILE A 146 -13.97 -18.87 3.65
C ILE A 146 -13.78 -20.11 2.77
N PRO A 147 -14.52 -20.26 1.66
CA PRO A 147 -14.36 -21.39 0.76
C PRO A 147 -12.97 -21.37 0.11
N VAL A 148 -12.45 -22.54 -0.13
CA VAL A 148 -11.17 -22.69 -0.86
C VAL A 148 -11.47 -22.43 -2.35
N HIS A 149 -10.69 -21.55 -2.98
CA HIS A 149 -10.83 -21.28 -4.41
C HIS A 149 -10.36 -22.49 -5.24
N GLU A 150 -10.92 -22.63 -6.45
CA GLU A 150 -10.77 -23.83 -7.30
C GLU A 150 -9.32 -24.23 -7.50
N LYS A 151 -8.44 -23.30 -7.81
CA LYS A 151 -7.02 -23.58 -8.08
C LYS A 151 -6.25 -24.12 -6.87
N ALA A 152 -6.65 -23.79 -5.63
CA ALA A 152 -6.04 -24.35 -4.43
C ALA A 152 -6.56 -25.78 -4.12
N ALA A 153 -7.67 -26.18 -4.72
CA ALA A 153 -8.19 -27.55 -4.61
C ALA A 153 -7.56 -28.53 -5.61
N GLU A 154 -6.90 -28.05 -6.67
CA GLU A 154 -6.26 -28.87 -7.69
C GLU A 154 -4.82 -29.26 -7.33
N LYS A 155 -4.38 -30.47 -7.74
CA LYS A 155 -2.97 -30.88 -7.65
C LYS A 155 -2.14 -30.06 -8.63
N GLN A 156 -1.26 -29.22 -8.09
CA GLN A 156 -0.36 -28.35 -8.87
C GLN A 156 0.82 -29.14 -9.41
N SER A 157 0.98 -29.20 -10.73
CA SER A 157 2.07 -29.89 -11.43
C SER A 157 3.18 -28.95 -11.92
N THR A 158 2.98 -27.63 -11.81
CA THR A 158 3.89 -26.61 -12.35
C THR A 158 4.87 -26.06 -11.30
N SER A 159 6.07 -25.63 -11.73
CA SER A 159 7.06 -24.96 -10.87
C SER A 159 6.53 -23.56 -10.42
N TYR A 160 6.93 -23.10 -9.24
CA TYR A 160 6.60 -21.74 -8.74
C TYR A 160 7.08 -20.63 -9.69
N PHE A 161 8.27 -20.80 -10.28
CA PHE A 161 8.82 -19.86 -11.26
C PHE A 161 7.99 -19.85 -12.57
N SER A 162 7.54 -21.03 -13.00
CA SER A 162 6.64 -21.15 -14.16
C SER A 162 5.33 -20.40 -13.92
N ASP A 163 4.74 -20.50 -12.73
CA ASP A 163 3.51 -19.80 -12.39
C ASP A 163 3.69 -18.29 -12.30
N PHE A 164 4.82 -17.83 -11.76
CA PHE A 164 5.15 -16.42 -11.81
C PHE A 164 5.26 -15.92 -13.26
N MET A 165 5.96 -16.70 -14.12
CA MET A 165 6.08 -16.37 -15.54
C MET A 165 4.72 -16.39 -16.26
N GLN A 166 3.81 -17.29 -15.89
CA GLN A 166 2.43 -17.28 -16.38
C GLN A 166 1.69 -15.98 -15.97
N GLY A 167 1.91 -15.47 -14.73
CA GLY A 167 1.37 -14.17 -14.31
C GLY A 167 1.89 -13.03 -15.18
N ILE A 168 3.19 -13.01 -15.49
CA ILE A 168 3.79 -12.02 -16.41
C ILE A 168 3.22 -12.18 -17.84
N THR A 169 3.04 -13.41 -18.28
CA THR A 169 2.45 -13.72 -19.61
C THR A 169 0.99 -13.25 -19.66
N TYR A 170 0.23 -13.50 -18.59
CA TYR A 170 -1.15 -13.02 -18.45
C TYR A 170 -1.21 -11.49 -18.56
N ILE A 171 -0.32 -10.77 -17.87
CA ILE A 171 -0.21 -9.30 -17.99
C ILE A 171 0.09 -8.90 -19.45
N LYS A 172 1.03 -9.60 -20.10
CA LYS A 172 1.42 -9.31 -21.49
C LYS A 172 0.31 -9.57 -22.51
N GLN A 173 -0.59 -10.50 -22.22
CA GLN A 173 -1.70 -10.83 -23.09
C GLN A 173 -2.91 -9.90 -22.95
N HIS A 174 -3.02 -9.17 -21.80
CA HIS A 174 -4.12 -8.27 -21.53
C HIS A 174 -3.66 -6.80 -21.66
N ASP A 175 -4.13 -6.13 -22.70
CA ASP A 175 -3.77 -4.72 -22.99
C ASP A 175 -4.13 -3.77 -21.84
N PHE A 176 -5.22 -4.08 -21.13
CA PHE A 176 -5.60 -3.38 -19.90
C PHE A 176 -4.50 -3.44 -18.86
N LEU A 177 -4.01 -4.64 -18.50
CA LEU A 177 -3.00 -4.83 -17.47
C LEU A 177 -1.65 -4.22 -17.84
N LYS A 178 -1.25 -4.32 -19.13
CA LYS A 178 -0.04 -3.64 -19.62
C LYS A 178 -0.11 -2.13 -19.41
N SER A 179 -1.21 -1.52 -19.86
CA SER A 179 -1.41 -0.08 -19.74
C SER A 179 -1.53 0.36 -18.29
N PHE A 180 -2.18 -0.45 -17.46
CA PHE A 180 -2.37 -0.24 -16.04
C PHE A 180 -1.03 -0.25 -15.28
N PHE A 181 -0.23 -1.30 -15.42
CA PHE A 181 1.05 -1.41 -14.73
C PHE A 181 2.08 -0.41 -15.21
N LEU A 182 2.09 -0.08 -16.51
CA LEU A 182 2.95 0.98 -17.03
C LEU A 182 2.58 2.34 -16.41
N PHE A 183 1.29 2.66 -16.36
CA PHE A 183 0.80 3.86 -15.70
C PHE A 183 1.27 3.92 -14.24
N PHE A 184 1.07 2.84 -13.48
CA PHE A 184 1.45 2.76 -12.06
C PHE A 184 2.96 2.90 -11.85
N ALA A 185 3.78 2.25 -12.67
CA ALA A 185 5.23 2.35 -12.57
C ALA A 185 5.69 3.81 -12.73
N VAL A 186 5.22 4.49 -13.77
CA VAL A 186 5.55 5.91 -14.00
C VAL A 186 4.98 6.78 -12.89
N PHE A 187 3.74 6.53 -12.46
CA PHE A 187 3.07 7.30 -11.42
C PHE A 187 3.83 7.24 -10.09
N PHE A 188 4.24 6.06 -9.63
CA PHE A 188 4.98 5.90 -8.38
C PHE A 188 6.38 6.54 -8.44
N ILE A 189 7.06 6.48 -9.58
CA ILE A 189 8.33 7.20 -9.77
C ILE A 189 8.12 8.71 -9.60
N LEU A 190 7.10 9.27 -10.26
CA LEU A 190 6.81 10.70 -10.21
C LEU A 190 6.30 11.18 -8.83
N MET A 191 5.71 10.28 -8.06
CA MET A 191 5.25 10.55 -6.70
C MET A 191 6.37 10.58 -5.66
N ALA A 192 7.55 10.04 -5.97
CA ALA A 192 8.65 9.93 -5.03
C ALA A 192 9.11 11.29 -4.44
N PRO A 193 9.24 12.39 -5.19
CA PRO A 193 9.58 13.69 -4.61
C PRO A 193 8.56 14.17 -3.58
N ALA A 194 7.26 14.06 -3.86
CA ALA A 194 6.22 14.45 -2.92
C ALA A 194 6.22 13.59 -1.65
N ALA A 195 6.53 12.29 -1.76
CA ALA A 195 6.56 11.38 -0.62
C ALA A 195 7.81 11.54 0.26
N PHE A 196 8.98 11.75 -0.32
CA PHE A 196 10.25 11.70 0.41
C PHE A 196 10.93 13.06 0.61
N LEU A 197 10.69 14.04 -0.28
CA LEU A 197 11.36 15.33 -0.18
C LEU A 197 10.54 16.42 0.54
N THR A 198 9.23 16.21 0.76
CA THR A 198 8.38 17.17 1.50
C THR A 198 8.90 17.49 2.90
N PRO A 199 9.36 16.53 3.74
CA PRO A 199 9.93 16.88 5.04
C PRO A 199 11.19 17.74 4.93
N LEU A 200 12.04 17.46 3.95
CA LEU A 200 13.25 18.24 3.69
C LEU A 200 12.92 19.64 3.15
N GLN A 201 11.92 19.75 2.28
CA GLN A 201 11.42 21.04 1.81
C GLN A 201 10.90 21.89 2.98
N VAL A 202 10.10 21.30 3.88
CA VAL A 202 9.56 22.04 5.03
C VAL A 202 10.67 22.59 5.90
N ILE A 203 11.73 21.81 6.15
CA ILE A 203 12.89 22.27 6.92
C ILE A 203 13.61 23.42 6.20
N ARG A 204 13.81 23.32 4.88
CA ARG A 204 14.54 24.32 4.09
C ARG A 204 13.74 25.63 3.89
N SER A 205 12.43 25.52 3.62
CA SER A 205 11.60 26.66 3.18
C SER A 205 10.82 27.31 4.33
N PHE A 206 10.47 26.56 5.40
CA PHE A 206 9.63 27.07 6.50
C PHE A 206 10.33 27.05 7.86
N GLY A 207 11.50 26.39 7.99
CA GLY A 207 12.29 26.26 9.21
C GLY A 207 12.27 24.87 9.83
N ASN A 208 13.23 24.60 10.73
CA ASN A 208 13.53 23.29 11.29
C ASN A 208 12.75 22.94 12.57
N GLU A 209 11.65 23.62 12.84
CA GLU A 209 10.83 23.36 14.02
C GLU A 209 10.07 22.01 13.87
N VAL A 210 10.28 21.11 14.83
CA VAL A 210 9.72 19.73 14.80
C VAL A 210 8.20 19.69 14.63
N TRP A 211 7.48 20.67 15.22
CA TRP A 211 6.03 20.73 15.13
C TRP A 211 5.53 20.87 13.69
N ARG A 212 6.31 21.49 12.79
CA ARG A 212 5.92 21.64 11.36
C ARG A 212 5.95 20.31 10.63
N LEU A 213 6.95 19.46 10.93
CA LEU A 213 7.00 18.10 10.40
C LEU A 213 5.81 17.27 10.90
N THR A 214 5.51 17.40 12.19
CA THR A 214 4.32 16.74 12.76
C THR A 214 3.03 17.26 12.13
N ALA A 215 2.92 18.56 11.88
CA ALA A 215 1.73 19.18 11.29
C ALA A 215 1.45 18.69 9.86
N ILE A 216 2.48 18.50 9.01
CA ILE A 216 2.29 17.94 7.66
C ILE A 216 1.81 16.49 7.70
N GLU A 217 2.34 15.66 8.61
CA GLU A 217 1.90 14.28 8.79
C GLU A 217 0.44 14.21 9.31
N ILE A 218 0.08 15.06 10.25
CA ILE A 218 -1.30 15.19 10.75
C ILE A 218 -2.24 15.62 9.62
N ALA A 219 -1.90 16.68 8.88
CA ALA A 219 -2.72 17.18 7.79
C ALA A 219 -2.96 16.11 6.73
N PHE A 220 -1.90 15.40 6.33
CA PHE A 220 -1.96 14.29 5.38
C PHE A 220 -2.85 13.13 5.91
N SER A 221 -2.63 12.69 7.16
CA SER A 221 -3.37 11.58 7.76
C SER A 221 -4.86 11.89 7.94
N VAL A 222 -5.19 13.11 8.40
CA VAL A 222 -6.58 13.59 8.50
C VAL A 222 -7.23 13.61 7.12
N GLY A 223 -6.49 14.09 6.10
CA GLY A 223 -6.94 14.03 4.72
C GLY A 223 -7.22 12.60 4.25
N MET A 224 -6.34 11.65 4.53
CA MET A 224 -6.54 10.23 4.18
C MET A 224 -7.77 9.64 4.88
N MET A 225 -7.98 9.94 6.16
CA MET A 225 -9.17 9.48 6.89
C MET A 225 -10.45 10.03 6.25
N ALA A 226 -10.49 11.33 5.97
CA ALA A 226 -11.62 11.97 5.31
C ALA A 226 -11.86 11.41 3.90
N GLY A 227 -10.79 11.23 3.10
CA GLY A 227 -10.85 10.67 1.76
C GLY A 227 -11.32 9.22 1.73
N GLY A 228 -10.87 8.38 2.69
CA GLY A 228 -11.32 7.01 2.84
C GLY A 228 -12.80 6.91 3.20
N GLY A 229 -13.27 7.72 4.15
CA GLY A 229 -14.70 7.83 4.49
C GLY A 229 -15.53 8.35 3.32
N PHE A 230 -15.03 9.37 2.60
CA PHE A 230 -15.70 9.94 1.44
C PHE A 230 -15.86 8.92 0.31
N ILE A 231 -14.81 8.19 -0.07
CA ILE A 231 -14.91 7.17 -1.15
C ILE A 231 -15.79 5.99 -0.72
N ALA A 232 -15.77 5.61 0.56
CA ALA A 232 -16.63 4.55 1.09
C ALA A 232 -18.13 4.93 1.03
N ALA A 233 -18.45 6.21 1.28
CA ALA A 233 -19.81 6.72 1.22
C ALA A 233 -20.29 7.03 -0.21
N TRP A 234 -19.43 7.65 -1.02
CA TRP A 234 -19.76 8.08 -2.39
C TRP A 234 -19.71 6.91 -3.39
N GLY A 235 -18.79 5.95 -3.22
CA GLY A 235 -18.55 4.85 -4.15
C GLY A 235 -17.74 5.20 -5.39
N GLY A 236 -17.46 6.48 -5.64
CA GLY A 236 -16.79 6.98 -6.83
C GLY A 236 -17.71 7.09 -8.05
N PHE A 237 -17.14 7.46 -9.19
CA PHE A 237 -17.84 7.45 -10.48
C PHE A 237 -18.14 6.00 -10.91
N LYS A 238 -19.20 5.83 -11.72
CA LYS A 238 -19.53 4.53 -12.33
C LYS A 238 -18.33 3.93 -13.07
N ASN A 239 -17.57 4.77 -13.75
CA ASN A 239 -16.28 4.37 -14.33
C ASN A 239 -15.15 4.61 -13.32
N LYS A 240 -14.55 3.53 -12.82
CA LYS A 240 -13.50 3.59 -11.79
C LYS A 240 -12.25 4.35 -12.24
N VAL A 241 -11.92 4.27 -13.53
CA VAL A 241 -10.77 5.00 -14.10
C VAL A 241 -10.99 6.51 -14.07
N LEU A 242 -12.23 6.99 -14.19
CA LEU A 242 -12.50 8.43 -14.02
C LEU A 242 -12.28 8.90 -12.58
N THR A 243 -12.61 8.08 -11.58
CA THR A 243 -12.29 8.38 -10.17
C THR A 243 -10.78 8.44 -9.95
N MET A 244 -10.04 7.47 -10.49
CA MET A 244 -8.57 7.46 -10.46
C MET A 244 -7.99 8.70 -11.17
N THR A 245 -8.56 9.08 -12.31
CA THR A 245 -8.13 10.28 -13.07
C THR A 245 -8.33 11.54 -12.25
N LEU A 246 -9.51 11.72 -11.63
CA LEU A 246 -9.77 12.87 -10.76
C LEU A 246 -8.79 12.90 -9.59
N ALA A 247 -8.58 11.78 -8.93
CA ALA A 247 -7.63 11.67 -7.83
C ALA A 247 -6.20 12.00 -8.27
N SER A 248 -5.76 11.49 -9.42
CA SER A 248 -4.43 11.79 -9.99
C SER A 248 -4.27 13.28 -10.36
N LEU A 249 -5.34 13.92 -10.90
CA LEU A 249 -5.35 15.35 -11.15
C LEU A 249 -5.22 16.15 -9.85
N LEU A 250 -5.95 15.77 -8.81
CA LEU A 250 -5.84 16.40 -7.48
C LEU A 250 -4.43 16.24 -6.92
N MET A 251 -3.86 15.04 -6.97
CA MET A 251 -2.50 14.77 -6.48
C MET A 251 -1.45 15.57 -7.26
N GLY A 252 -1.55 15.61 -8.58
CA GLY A 252 -0.65 16.41 -9.43
C GLY A 252 -0.77 17.91 -9.15
N ALA A 253 -1.99 18.43 -9.01
CA ALA A 253 -2.23 19.84 -8.68
C ALA A 253 -1.71 20.18 -7.28
N CYS A 254 -1.92 19.31 -6.28
CA CYS A 254 -1.36 19.49 -4.93
C CYS A 254 0.17 19.46 -4.95
N THR A 255 0.79 18.49 -5.65
CA THR A 255 2.25 18.39 -5.76
C THR A 255 2.83 19.67 -6.38
N LEU A 256 2.22 20.19 -7.45
CA LEU A 256 2.60 21.44 -8.07
C LEU A 256 2.43 22.62 -7.08
N ALA A 257 1.30 22.69 -6.38
CA ALA A 257 1.04 23.74 -5.40
C ALA A 257 2.03 23.71 -4.23
N LEU A 258 2.41 22.51 -3.73
CA LEU A 258 3.44 22.37 -2.71
C LEU A 258 4.81 22.94 -3.12
N GLY A 259 5.11 22.95 -4.43
CA GLY A 259 6.31 23.60 -4.97
C GLY A 259 6.18 25.13 -5.12
N LEU A 260 4.96 25.69 -5.13
CA LEU A 260 4.71 27.11 -5.39
C LEU A 260 4.36 27.92 -4.13
N VAL A 261 3.83 27.29 -3.12
CA VAL A 261 3.22 27.99 -1.97
C VAL A 261 4.28 28.42 -0.95
N PRO A 262 4.41 29.74 -0.66
CA PRO A 262 5.38 30.27 0.29
C PRO A 262 4.84 30.32 1.74
N VAL A 263 3.57 30.00 1.97
CA VAL A 263 2.91 30.12 3.30
C VAL A 263 2.64 28.73 3.87
N PHE A 264 3.20 28.43 5.05
CA PHE A 264 3.09 27.11 5.67
C PHE A 264 1.64 26.62 5.91
N TRP A 265 0.73 27.52 6.34
CA TRP A 265 -0.66 27.16 6.57
C TRP A 265 -1.40 26.73 5.29
N ILE A 266 -1.10 27.40 4.17
CA ILE A 266 -1.65 27.01 2.86
C ILE A 266 -1.03 25.68 2.41
N TYR A 267 0.25 25.46 2.69
CA TYR A 267 0.95 24.20 2.44
C TYR A 267 0.24 23.03 3.15
N LEU A 268 -0.18 23.20 4.44
CA LEU A 268 -0.93 22.19 5.17
C LEU A 268 -2.29 21.87 4.52
N VAL A 269 -2.98 22.87 3.95
CA VAL A 269 -4.23 22.63 3.22
C VAL A 269 -3.99 21.72 2.01
N PHE A 270 -2.93 22.00 1.23
CA PHE A 270 -2.60 21.13 0.10
C PHE A 270 -2.15 19.73 0.52
N MET A 271 -1.44 19.59 1.66
CA MET A 271 -1.12 18.29 2.24
C MET A 271 -2.39 17.51 2.63
N ALA A 272 -3.36 18.17 3.24
CA ALA A 272 -4.64 17.54 3.58
C ALA A 272 -5.43 17.13 2.32
N VAL A 273 -5.52 17.99 1.30
CA VAL A 273 -6.19 17.66 0.03
C VAL A 273 -5.48 16.52 -0.70
N PHE A 274 -4.14 16.51 -0.67
CA PHE A 274 -3.35 15.41 -1.20
C PHE A 274 -3.67 14.10 -0.46
N GLY A 275 -3.78 14.16 0.88
CA GLY A 275 -4.22 13.04 1.71
C GLY A 275 -5.61 12.52 1.30
N VAL A 276 -6.59 13.41 1.06
CA VAL A 276 -7.93 13.02 0.56
C VAL A 276 -7.82 12.28 -0.77
N ALA A 277 -6.96 12.72 -1.68
CA ALA A 277 -6.84 12.13 -3.01
C ALA A 277 -6.26 10.69 -2.99
N MET A 278 -5.47 10.33 -1.96
CA MET A 278 -4.84 9.00 -1.86
C MET A 278 -5.87 7.85 -1.84
N PRO A 279 -6.88 7.82 -0.95
CA PRO A 279 -7.90 6.76 -0.97
C PRO A 279 -8.78 6.82 -2.23
N LEU A 280 -9.05 8.03 -2.76
CA LEU A 280 -9.80 8.19 -4.01
C LEU A 280 -9.05 7.56 -5.21
N PHE A 281 -7.74 7.44 -5.13
CA PHE A 281 -6.92 6.76 -6.11
C PHE A 281 -6.80 5.26 -5.81
N ASN A 282 -6.44 4.90 -4.58
CA ASN A 282 -6.12 3.51 -4.21
C ASN A 282 -7.36 2.60 -4.22
N THR A 283 -8.51 3.08 -3.71
CA THR A 283 -9.72 2.26 -3.62
C THR A 283 -10.21 1.78 -5.00
N PRO A 284 -10.48 2.67 -5.98
CA PRO A 284 -10.91 2.21 -7.31
C PRO A 284 -9.83 1.41 -8.04
N THR A 285 -8.54 1.66 -7.75
CA THR A 285 -7.42 0.85 -8.25
C THR A 285 -7.54 -0.60 -7.81
N MET A 286 -7.71 -0.83 -6.51
CA MET A 286 -7.85 -2.18 -5.95
C MET A 286 -9.10 -2.88 -6.48
N VAL A 287 -10.24 -2.16 -6.48
CA VAL A 287 -11.51 -2.69 -6.99
C VAL A 287 -11.40 -3.06 -8.46
N LEU A 288 -10.75 -2.23 -9.29
CA LEU A 288 -10.59 -2.49 -10.72
C LEU A 288 -9.79 -3.78 -10.97
N VAL A 289 -8.72 -4.02 -10.22
CA VAL A 289 -7.97 -5.27 -10.28
C VAL A 289 -8.84 -6.44 -9.81
N GLN A 290 -9.55 -6.30 -8.68
CA GLN A 290 -10.42 -7.32 -8.11
C GLN A 290 -11.59 -7.71 -9.01
N GLU A 291 -12.10 -6.79 -9.84
CA GLU A 291 -13.22 -7.05 -10.75
C GLU A 291 -12.79 -7.56 -12.13
N ARG A 292 -11.60 -7.17 -12.62
CA ARG A 292 -11.17 -7.43 -14.01
C ARG A 292 -10.19 -8.58 -14.15
N VAL A 293 -9.56 -8.99 -13.06
CA VAL A 293 -8.64 -10.12 -13.07
C VAL A 293 -9.38 -11.39 -12.65
N GLU A 294 -9.15 -12.47 -13.37
CA GLU A 294 -9.65 -13.79 -13.01
C GLU A 294 -9.18 -14.20 -11.61
N GLU A 295 -10.05 -14.83 -10.85
CA GLU A 295 -9.77 -15.23 -9.46
C GLU A 295 -8.51 -16.09 -9.34
N SER A 296 -8.24 -16.93 -10.34
CA SER A 296 -7.06 -17.81 -10.43
C SER A 296 -5.73 -17.08 -10.63
N TYR A 297 -5.75 -15.80 -11.01
CA TYR A 297 -4.56 -14.95 -11.23
C TYR A 297 -4.44 -13.78 -10.25
N LEU A 298 -5.45 -13.54 -9.40
CA LEU A 298 -5.49 -12.38 -8.51
C LEU A 298 -4.26 -12.28 -7.61
N GLY A 299 -3.80 -13.38 -7.02
CA GLY A 299 -2.63 -13.38 -6.17
C GLY A 299 -1.37 -12.94 -6.92
N ARG A 300 -1.13 -13.49 -8.12
CA ARG A 300 0.03 -13.14 -8.97
C ARG A 300 0.00 -11.68 -9.38
N ILE A 301 -1.17 -11.18 -9.76
CA ILE A 301 -1.36 -9.78 -10.17
C ILE A 301 -1.14 -8.83 -8.98
N PHE A 302 -1.67 -9.15 -7.78
CA PHE A 302 -1.38 -8.39 -6.58
C PHE A 302 0.08 -8.49 -6.15
N GLY A 303 0.75 -9.63 -6.36
CA GLY A 303 2.19 -9.78 -6.16
C GLY A 303 3.00 -8.85 -7.05
N VAL A 304 2.68 -8.79 -8.36
CA VAL A 304 3.33 -7.85 -9.30
C VAL A 304 3.01 -6.40 -8.95
N PHE A 305 1.76 -6.10 -8.58
CA PHE A 305 1.35 -4.76 -8.13
C PHE A 305 2.13 -4.32 -6.88
N GLY A 306 2.24 -5.22 -5.89
CA GLY A 306 3.04 -4.99 -4.69
C GLY A 306 4.51 -4.74 -5.01
N MET A 307 5.10 -5.53 -5.91
CA MET A 307 6.48 -5.33 -6.37
C MET A 307 6.67 -3.96 -7.02
N ILE A 308 5.77 -3.54 -7.91
CA ILE A 308 5.84 -2.23 -8.57
C ILE A 308 5.68 -1.09 -7.55
N SER A 309 4.66 -1.14 -6.70
CA SER A 309 4.40 -0.08 -5.70
C SER A 309 5.54 0.05 -4.69
N THR A 310 6.17 -1.07 -4.32
CA THR A 310 7.28 -1.09 -3.36
C THR A 310 8.59 -0.63 -3.99
N SER A 311 8.86 -0.95 -5.27
CA SER A 311 10.17 -0.66 -5.89
C SER A 311 10.22 0.65 -6.66
N MET A 312 9.12 1.10 -7.26
CA MET A 312 9.16 2.28 -8.14
C MET A 312 9.35 3.59 -7.37
N MET A 313 8.85 3.69 -6.13
CA MET A 313 9.13 4.86 -5.28
C MET A 313 10.61 4.99 -4.91
N PRO A 314 11.30 3.96 -4.38
CA PRO A 314 12.76 4.00 -4.21
C PRO A 314 13.54 4.27 -5.50
N VAL A 315 13.12 3.72 -6.63
CA VAL A 315 13.73 4.04 -7.94
C VAL A 315 13.57 5.54 -8.25
N GLY A 316 12.37 6.09 -8.02
CA GLY A 316 12.15 7.53 -8.12
C GLY A 316 13.06 8.33 -7.17
N MET A 317 13.24 7.87 -5.93
CA MET A 317 14.13 8.55 -4.98
C MET A 317 15.61 8.47 -5.38
N LEU A 318 16.05 7.35 -5.99
CA LEU A 318 17.41 7.24 -6.57
C LEU A 318 17.64 8.22 -7.73
N ILE A 319 16.59 8.56 -8.48
CA ILE A 319 16.65 9.55 -9.55
C ILE A 319 16.59 10.97 -8.98
N PHE A 320 15.56 11.28 -8.18
CA PHE A 320 15.30 12.64 -7.72
C PHE A 320 16.10 13.05 -6.49
N GLY A 321 16.60 12.09 -5.66
CA GLY A 321 17.41 12.39 -4.49
C GLY A 321 18.69 13.17 -4.83
N PRO A 322 19.56 12.65 -5.71
CA PRO A 322 20.76 13.39 -6.13
C PRO A 322 20.45 14.71 -6.84
N ILE A 323 19.32 14.78 -7.56
CA ILE A 323 18.89 16.02 -8.22
C ILE A 323 18.49 17.07 -7.18
N ALA A 324 17.89 16.68 -6.06
CA ALA A 324 17.50 17.57 -4.94
C ALA A 324 18.70 18.19 -4.20
N ASP A 325 19.91 17.66 -4.40
CA ASP A 325 21.14 18.26 -3.87
C ASP A 325 21.65 19.43 -4.75
N VAL A 326 21.25 19.43 -6.03
CA VAL A 326 21.71 20.43 -7.02
C VAL A 326 20.61 21.44 -7.37
N ILE A 327 19.37 20.99 -7.38
CA ILE A 327 18.18 21.79 -7.74
C ILE A 327 17.31 21.98 -6.50
N GLN A 328 16.66 23.16 -6.38
CA GLN A 328 15.69 23.40 -5.32
C GLN A 328 14.53 22.39 -5.38
N ILE A 329 14.10 21.88 -4.24
CA ILE A 329 13.03 20.85 -4.13
C ILE A 329 11.72 21.36 -4.76
N GLU A 330 11.46 22.66 -4.65
CA GLU A 330 10.31 23.36 -5.23
C GLU A 330 10.20 23.08 -6.74
N TRP A 331 11.30 23.19 -7.49
CA TRP A 331 11.31 22.91 -8.92
C TRP A 331 11.07 21.44 -9.25
N LEU A 332 11.54 20.52 -8.39
CA LEU A 332 11.25 19.11 -8.55
C LEU A 332 9.77 18.82 -8.34
N LEU A 333 9.14 19.42 -7.33
CA LEU A 333 7.71 19.28 -7.08
C LEU A 333 6.87 19.89 -8.20
N ILE A 334 7.25 21.06 -8.70
CA ILE A 334 6.57 21.68 -9.85
C ILE A 334 6.69 20.78 -11.08
N GLY A 335 7.90 20.32 -11.41
CA GLY A 335 8.14 19.47 -12.57
C GLY A 335 7.40 18.14 -12.49
N THR A 336 7.50 17.43 -11.37
CA THR A 336 6.80 16.14 -11.17
C THR A 336 5.29 16.33 -11.06
N GLY A 337 4.81 17.41 -10.42
CA GLY A 337 3.39 17.76 -10.38
C GLY A 337 2.80 17.96 -11.78
N LEU A 338 3.50 18.69 -12.67
CA LEU A 338 3.10 18.85 -14.08
C LEU A 338 3.09 17.51 -14.83
N LEU A 339 4.10 16.67 -14.62
CA LEU A 339 4.17 15.35 -15.25
C LEU A 339 3.04 14.43 -14.76
N ILE A 340 2.68 14.48 -13.49
CA ILE A 340 1.53 13.75 -12.93
C ILE A 340 0.22 14.25 -13.55
N LEU A 341 0.04 15.56 -13.73
CA LEU A 341 -1.13 16.12 -14.42
C LEU A 341 -1.24 15.62 -15.87
N ILE A 342 -0.13 15.62 -16.61
CA ILE A 342 -0.09 15.07 -17.97
C ILE A 342 -0.43 13.58 -17.97
N LEU A 343 0.14 12.82 -17.05
CA LEU A 343 -0.11 11.39 -16.90
C LEU A 343 -1.57 11.11 -16.52
N ALA A 344 -2.19 11.96 -15.69
CA ALA A 344 -3.60 11.87 -15.33
C ALA A 344 -4.52 12.12 -16.53
N VAL A 345 -4.19 13.11 -17.38
CA VAL A 345 -4.91 13.36 -18.65
C VAL A 345 -4.77 12.15 -19.58
N PHE A 346 -3.58 11.56 -19.66
CA PHE A 346 -3.37 10.33 -20.43
C PHE A 346 -4.23 9.18 -19.90
N LEU A 347 -4.30 8.98 -18.57
CA LEU A 347 -5.17 7.99 -17.94
C LEU A 347 -6.64 8.19 -18.33
N GLY A 348 -7.13 9.43 -18.23
CA GLY A 348 -8.52 9.80 -18.55
C GLY A 348 -8.88 9.77 -20.05
N ARG A 349 -7.88 9.67 -20.94
CA ARG A 349 -8.07 9.56 -22.40
C ARG A 349 -7.75 8.19 -22.98
N ASN A 350 -7.13 7.31 -22.20
CA ASN A 350 -6.77 5.97 -22.64
C ASN A 350 -8.04 5.12 -22.80
N LYS A 351 -8.42 4.80 -24.03
CA LYS A 351 -9.64 4.06 -24.34
C LYS A 351 -9.66 2.65 -23.69
N ILE A 352 -8.51 1.96 -23.64
CA ILE A 352 -8.39 0.62 -23.07
C ILE A 352 -8.70 0.66 -21.57
N LEU A 353 -8.09 1.63 -20.84
CA LEU A 353 -8.31 1.80 -19.41
C LEU A 353 -9.74 2.27 -19.11
N LEU A 354 -10.26 3.21 -19.88
CA LEU A 354 -11.64 3.67 -19.73
C LEU A 354 -12.67 2.57 -19.96
N GLU A 355 -12.45 1.70 -20.94
CA GLU A 355 -13.34 0.55 -21.20
C GLU A 355 -13.27 -0.43 -20.02
N ALA A 356 -12.09 -0.74 -19.52
CA ALA A 356 -11.91 -1.56 -18.34
C ALA A 356 -12.54 -0.96 -17.07
N GLY A 357 -12.62 0.36 -16.97
CA GLY A 357 -13.21 1.06 -15.83
C GLY A 357 -14.74 1.07 -15.79
N LYS A 358 -15.43 0.70 -16.88
CA LYS A 358 -16.90 0.64 -16.93
C LYS A 358 -17.44 -0.44 -15.98
N PRO A 359 -18.67 -0.29 -15.45
CA PRO A 359 -19.33 -1.36 -14.70
C PRO A 359 -19.39 -2.64 -15.54
N ILE A 360 -19.20 -3.78 -14.89
CA ILE A 360 -19.46 -5.07 -15.51
C ILE A 360 -20.98 -5.15 -15.67
N ALA A 361 -21.46 -5.25 -16.92
CA ALA A 361 -22.87 -5.50 -17.18
C ALA A 361 -23.22 -6.85 -16.51
N ASN A 362 -24.16 -6.83 -15.57
CA ASN A 362 -24.70 -8.08 -15.04
C ASN A 362 -25.34 -8.82 -16.21
N GLU A 363 -24.75 -9.92 -16.63
CA GLU A 363 -25.44 -10.95 -17.44
C GLU A 363 -26.45 -11.64 -16.54
N GLN A 364 -27.51 -10.91 -16.18
CA GLN A 364 -28.70 -11.44 -15.56
C GLN A 364 -29.89 -10.75 -16.23
N GLY A 365 -30.26 -11.27 -17.40
CA GLY A 365 -31.57 -11.22 -17.97
C GLY A 365 -32.18 -12.61 -17.91
#